data_9e0ccb80b89c6702d2951147b47153d8
#
_entry.id   9e0ccb80b89c6702d2951147b47153d8
#
_cell.length_a   1.000
_cell.length_b   1.000
_cell.length_c   1.000
_cell.angle_alpha   90.00
_cell.angle_beta   90.00
_cell.angle_gamma   90.00
#
_symmetry.space_group_name_H-M   'P 1'
#
loop_
_entity.id
_entity.type
_entity.pdbx_description
1 polymer ?
#
loop_
_entity_poly.entity_id
_entity_poly.type
_entity_poly.pdbx_seq_one_letter_code
_entity_poly.pdbx_strand_id
1 'polypeptide(L)'
;MANVDLTKYGITGTTEIVHNPSYETLFEEETKAGLEGYEVGKETELGAVNVMTGIYTGRSPKDKYIVMDENSKDTVWWNTPEYPNDNHPMKEDVWATVKDLAKKELCNKKLFVVDAFCGANKDTRMAVRFIVEVAWQAHFVTNMFIQPSAEELENFEPDFVVYNASKAKVENYKELGLNSETCVAFNITSKEQVIINTWYGGEMKKGMFSMMNYYLPLKGIASMHCSA
;
A
#
# COMPACT_ATOMS: atom_id res chain seq x y z
N MET A 1 3.70 20.43 -12.23
CA MET A 1 3.24 19.45 -11.22
C MET A 1 3.99 19.75 -9.94
N ALA A 2 3.31 19.86 -8.80
CA ALA A 2 3.96 20.08 -7.52
C ALA A 2 4.88 18.89 -7.21
N ASN A 3 6.12 19.19 -6.83
CA ASN A 3 7.10 18.16 -6.51
C ASN A 3 6.72 17.59 -5.12
N VAL A 4 6.35 16.32 -5.04
CA VAL A 4 5.98 15.70 -3.77
C VAL A 4 7.22 15.59 -2.89
N ASP A 5 7.17 16.22 -1.72
CA ASP A 5 8.24 16.10 -0.73
C ASP A 5 8.04 14.82 0.10
N LEU A 6 8.90 13.81 -0.13
CA LEU A 6 8.90 12.56 0.60
C LEU A 6 9.70 12.62 1.90
N THR A 7 10.47 13.68 2.14
CA THR A 7 11.27 13.83 3.38
C THR A 7 10.38 13.94 4.61
N LYS A 8 9.18 14.52 4.47
CA LYS A 8 8.16 14.56 5.54
C LYS A 8 7.70 13.17 6.00
N TYR A 9 7.88 12.15 5.16
CA TYR A 9 7.61 10.75 5.50
C TYR A 9 8.87 10.00 5.97
N GLY A 10 10.03 10.67 6.06
CA GLY A 10 11.30 10.06 6.42
C GLY A 10 11.96 9.28 5.27
N ILE A 11 11.55 9.50 4.03
CA ILE A 11 12.15 8.91 2.83
C ILE A 11 13.06 9.96 2.21
N THR A 12 14.36 9.66 2.14
CA THR A 12 15.39 10.59 1.72
C THR A 12 16.27 10.01 0.60
N GLY A 13 17.04 10.88 -0.08
CA GLY A 13 17.97 10.46 -1.12
C GLY A 13 17.32 9.91 -2.38
N THR A 14 16.04 10.18 -2.62
CA THR A 14 15.34 9.74 -3.83
C THR A 14 16.03 10.31 -5.06
N THR A 15 16.37 9.43 -6.02
CA THR A 15 17.04 9.84 -7.28
C THR A 15 16.05 10.45 -8.26
N GLU A 16 14.80 10.02 -8.21
CA GLU A 16 13.70 10.50 -9.03
C GLU A 16 12.36 10.17 -8.35
N ILE A 17 11.40 11.08 -8.47
CA ILE A 17 10.00 10.84 -8.05
C ILE A 17 9.12 11.01 -9.28
N VAL A 18 8.47 9.93 -9.70
CA VAL A 18 7.47 9.93 -10.77
C VAL A 18 6.10 10.04 -10.13
N HIS A 19 5.53 11.25 -10.13
CA HIS A 19 4.27 11.55 -9.45
C HIS A 19 3.09 11.51 -10.40
N ASN A 20 2.08 10.70 -10.09
CA ASN A 20 0.88 10.45 -10.90
C ASN A 20 1.20 10.31 -12.39
N PRO A 21 2.06 9.35 -12.75
CA PRO A 21 2.45 9.16 -14.15
C PRO A 21 1.27 8.79 -15.05
N SER A 22 1.37 9.13 -16.33
CA SER A 22 0.40 8.66 -17.33
C SER A 22 0.52 7.15 -17.55
N TYR A 23 -0.49 6.55 -18.19
CA TYR A 23 -0.44 5.13 -18.57
C TYR A 23 0.72 4.84 -19.53
N GLU A 24 1.02 5.75 -20.45
CA GLU A 24 2.14 5.64 -21.38
C GLU A 24 3.48 5.60 -20.62
N THR A 25 3.67 6.53 -19.67
CA THR A 25 4.87 6.56 -18.82
C THR A 25 5.01 5.29 -18.00
N LEU A 26 3.90 4.79 -17.42
CA LEU A 26 3.91 3.54 -16.65
C LEU A 26 4.26 2.35 -17.52
N PHE A 27 3.68 2.26 -18.72
CA PHE A 27 3.97 1.21 -19.68
C PHE A 27 5.45 1.20 -20.10
N GLU A 28 6.02 2.38 -20.43
CA GLU A 28 7.43 2.52 -20.73
C GLU A 28 8.33 2.09 -19.56
N GLU A 29 7.99 2.51 -18.35
CA GLU A 29 8.76 2.21 -17.14
C GLU A 29 8.73 0.73 -16.75
N GLU A 30 7.60 0.04 -16.91
CA GLU A 30 7.44 -1.36 -16.52
C GLU A 30 7.91 -2.36 -17.58
N THR A 31 8.13 -1.91 -18.83
CA THR A 31 8.58 -2.75 -19.96
C THR A 31 9.97 -2.43 -20.46
N LYS A 32 10.61 -1.38 -19.94
CA LYS A 32 11.93 -0.93 -20.41
C LYS A 32 13.02 -1.99 -20.23
N ALA A 33 14.04 -1.92 -21.06
CA ALA A 33 15.21 -2.77 -20.94
C ALA A 33 15.99 -2.51 -19.62
N GLY A 34 16.60 -3.54 -19.08
CA GLY A 34 17.43 -3.46 -17.88
C GLY A 34 16.68 -3.66 -16.56
N LEU A 35 15.36 -3.89 -16.60
CA LEU A 35 14.63 -4.37 -15.43
C LEU A 35 14.95 -5.84 -15.17
N GLU A 36 14.96 -6.23 -13.87
CA GLU A 36 15.30 -7.58 -13.45
C GLU A 36 14.21 -8.16 -12.50
N GLY A 37 14.16 -9.49 -12.45
CA GLY A 37 13.31 -10.21 -11.52
C GLY A 37 11.82 -9.87 -11.68
N TYR A 38 11.17 -9.55 -10.58
CA TYR A 38 9.73 -9.26 -10.54
C TYR A 38 9.37 -7.81 -10.92
N GLU A 39 10.34 -6.98 -11.28
CA GLU A 39 10.07 -5.64 -11.83
C GLU A 39 9.66 -5.68 -13.31
N VAL A 40 10.01 -6.78 -14.00
CA VAL A 40 9.83 -6.91 -15.44
C VAL A 40 8.38 -7.10 -15.80
N GLY A 41 7.83 -6.15 -16.54
CA GLY A 41 6.57 -6.30 -17.27
C GLY A 41 6.84 -6.80 -18.69
N LYS A 42 6.03 -7.72 -19.16
CA LYS A 42 6.09 -8.24 -20.54
C LYS A 42 4.79 -7.92 -21.26
N GLU A 43 4.87 -7.15 -22.33
CA GLU A 43 3.73 -6.90 -23.19
C GLU A 43 3.21 -8.19 -23.80
N THR A 44 1.90 -8.34 -23.80
CA THR A 44 1.18 -9.45 -24.45
C THR A 44 0.73 -9.04 -25.85
N GLU A 45 0.33 -10.02 -26.68
CA GLU A 45 -0.22 -9.76 -28.02
C GLU A 45 -1.47 -8.86 -28.00
N LEU A 46 -2.16 -8.75 -26.88
CA LEU A 46 -3.35 -7.91 -26.71
C LEU A 46 -3.04 -6.55 -26.06
N GLY A 47 -1.77 -6.20 -25.88
CA GLY A 47 -1.36 -4.92 -25.30
C GLY A 47 -1.45 -4.84 -23.77
N ALA A 48 -1.80 -5.93 -23.09
CA ALA A 48 -1.72 -5.99 -21.63
C ALA A 48 -0.29 -6.28 -21.19
N VAL A 49 0.06 -5.89 -19.95
CA VAL A 49 1.37 -6.19 -19.36
C VAL A 49 1.25 -7.37 -18.41
N ASN A 50 1.99 -8.42 -18.69
CA ASN A 50 2.11 -9.60 -17.84
C ASN A 50 3.26 -9.39 -16.85
N VAL A 51 2.98 -9.54 -15.55
CA VAL A 51 3.94 -9.38 -14.45
C VAL A 51 3.95 -10.60 -13.54
N MET A 52 5.07 -10.82 -12.86
CA MET A 52 5.23 -11.87 -11.88
C MET A 52 5.15 -11.30 -10.47
N THR A 53 4.37 -11.93 -9.60
CA THR A 53 4.19 -11.53 -8.20
C THR A 53 4.95 -12.41 -7.20
N GLY A 54 5.91 -13.19 -7.66
CA GLY A 54 6.70 -14.11 -6.85
C GLY A 54 5.87 -15.28 -6.32
N ILE A 55 6.14 -15.68 -5.09
CA ILE A 55 5.43 -16.79 -4.43
C ILE A 55 4.00 -16.43 -4.01
N TYR A 56 3.71 -15.12 -3.92
CA TYR A 56 2.39 -14.64 -3.54
C TYR A 56 1.54 -14.35 -4.78
N THR A 57 0.64 -15.26 -5.10
CA THR A 57 -0.36 -15.10 -6.18
C THR A 57 -1.68 -14.53 -5.67
N GLY A 58 -1.74 -14.14 -4.42
CA GLY A 58 -2.86 -13.56 -3.70
C GLY A 58 -2.38 -12.86 -2.43
N ARG A 59 -3.33 -12.30 -1.67
CA ARG A 59 -3.02 -11.71 -0.35
C ARG A 59 -2.51 -12.78 0.62
N SER A 60 -1.69 -12.35 1.58
CA SER A 60 -1.21 -13.19 2.68
C SER A 60 -1.94 -12.86 3.99
N PRO A 61 -3.10 -13.51 4.28
CA PRO A 61 -3.89 -13.22 5.48
C PRO A 61 -3.13 -13.47 6.78
N LYS A 62 -2.25 -14.47 6.78
CA LYS A 62 -1.43 -14.83 7.95
C LYS A 62 -0.35 -13.79 8.31
N ASP A 63 0.01 -12.95 7.35
CA ASP A 63 1.02 -11.90 7.50
C ASP A 63 0.37 -10.50 7.59
N LYS A 64 -0.96 -10.46 7.80
CA LYS A 64 -1.71 -9.22 7.99
C LYS A 64 -1.80 -8.87 9.46
N TYR A 65 -1.44 -7.63 9.79
CA TYR A 65 -1.41 -7.11 11.15
C TYR A 65 -2.10 -5.76 11.26
N ILE A 66 -2.68 -5.48 12.42
CA ILE A 66 -3.22 -4.16 12.76
C ILE A 66 -2.61 -3.74 14.09
N VAL A 67 -2.11 -2.51 14.18
CA VAL A 67 -1.57 -1.99 15.44
C VAL A 67 -2.68 -1.92 16.48
N MET A 68 -2.42 -2.55 17.63
CA MET A 68 -3.34 -2.50 18.76
C MET A 68 -2.90 -1.38 19.71
N ASP A 69 -3.62 -0.29 19.66
CA ASP A 69 -3.43 0.89 20.51
C ASP A 69 -4.74 1.28 21.21
N GLU A 70 -4.75 2.39 21.93
CA GLU A 70 -5.92 2.86 22.68
C GLU A 70 -7.15 3.14 21.80
N ASN A 71 -6.97 3.48 20.51
CA ASN A 71 -8.06 3.77 19.59
C ASN A 71 -8.60 2.50 18.90
N SER A 72 -7.72 1.54 18.60
CA SER A 72 -8.05 0.35 17.84
C SER A 72 -8.51 -0.83 18.71
N LYS A 73 -8.07 -0.91 19.97
CA LYS A 73 -8.28 -2.07 20.85
C LYS A 73 -9.74 -2.47 21.01
N ASP A 74 -10.65 -1.50 21.08
CA ASP A 74 -12.09 -1.72 21.32
C ASP A 74 -12.94 -1.60 20.05
N THR A 75 -12.34 -1.28 18.90
CA THR A 75 -13.06 -1.03 17.63
C THR A 75 -12.72 -2.01 16.52
N VAL A 76 -11.63 -2.76 16.65
CA VAL A 76 -11.25 -3.82 15.71
C VAL A 76 -11.77 -5.16 16.20
N TRP A 77 -12.31 -5.96 15.29
CA TRP A 77 -12.67 -7.36 15.55
C TRP A 77 -11.41 -8.22 15.49
N TRP A 78 -10.80 -8.43 16.66
CA TRP A 78 -9.52 -9.12 16.76
C TRP A 78 -9.61 -10.63 16.57
N ASN A 79 -8.53 -11.21 16.01
CA ASN A 79 -8.35 -12.66 15.97
C ASN A 79 -8.19 -13.24 17.37
N THR A 80 -9.11 -14.11 17.77
CA THR A 80 -9.06 -14.86 19.02
C THR A 80 -9.39 -16.32 18.77
N PRO A 81 -9.06 -17.25 19.68
CA PRO A 81 -9.46 -18.65 19.57
C PRO A 81 -10.97 -18.85 19.42
N GLU A 82 -11.77 -17.97 20.04
CA GLU A 82 -13.24 -18.00 20.00
C GLU A 82 -13.77 -17.42 18.67
N TYR A 83 -13.09 -16.41 18.13
CA TYR A 83 -13.47 -15.71 16.89
C TYR A 83 -12.28 -15.64 15.93
N PRO A 84 -11.91 -16.77 15.30
CA PRO A 84 -10.77 -16.80 14.39
C PRO A 84 -11.01 -15.95 13.15
N ASN A 85 -10.07 -15.06 12.85
CA ASN A 85 -10.07 -14.20 11.67
C ASN A 85 -8.63 -13.73 11.33
N ASP A 86 -8.47 -12.86 10.34
CA ASP A 86 -7.15 -12.42 9.87
C ASP A 86 -6.72 -11.05 10.44
N ASN A 87 -7.36 -10.54 11.49
CA ASN A 87 -6.94 -9.29 12.14
C ASN A 87 -5.98 -9.59 13.29
N HIS A 88 -4.72 -9.85 12.99
CA HIS A 88 -3.71 -10.14 13.99
C HIS A 88 -3.24 -8.85 14.67
N PRO A 89 -3.19 -8.78 16.01
CA PRO A 89 -2.72 -7.60 16.69
C PRO A 89 -1.20 -7.44 16.54
N MET A 90 -0.75 -6.20 16.40
CA MET A 90 0.65 -5.81 16.37
C MET A 90 0.95 -4.78 17.45
N LYS A 91 2.06 -4.91 18.16
CA LYS A 91 2.51 -3.92 19.13
C LYS A 91 3.08 -2.68 18.42
N GLU A 92 3.03 -1.52 19.09
CA GLU A 92 3.51 -0.26 18.55
C GLU A 92 5.03 -0.26 18.27
N ASP A 93 5.83 -0.93 19.11
CA ASP A 93 7.28 -1.05 18.91
C ASP A 93 7.64 -1.91 17.69
N VAL A 94 6.87 -2.99 17.46
CA VAL A 94 6.99 -3.82 16.24
C VAL A 94 6.58 -3.02 15.01
N TRP A 95 5.48 -2.27 15.09
CA TRP A 95 5.06 -1.35 14.04
C TRP A 95 6.15 -0.34 13.68
N ALA A 96 6.74 0.32 14.68
CA ALA A 96 7.82 1.28 14.46
C ALA A 96 8.99 0.62 13.69
N THR A 97 9.38 -0.60 14.08
CA THR A 97 10.45 -1.37 13.46
C THR A 97 10.17 -1.69 11.98
N VAL A 98 8.98 -2.24 11.67
CA VAL A 98 8.64 -2.61 10.27
C VAL A 98 8.40 -1.38 9.41
N LYS A 99 7.88 -0.30 9.97
CA LYS A 99 7.72 0.99 9.28
C LYS A 99 9.07 1.60 8.92
N ASP A 100 10.03 1.59 9.84
CA ASP A 100 11.38 2.09 9.59
C ASP A 100 12.10 1.23 8.54
N LEU A 101 11.92 -0.09 8.57
CA LEU A 101 12.45 -0.99 7.55
C LEU A 101 11.90 -0.66 6.16
N ALA A 102 10.58 -0.48 6.03
CA ALA A 102 9.96 -0.11 4.76
C ALA A 102 10.46 1.25 4.25
N LYS A 103 10.57 2.25 5.12
CA LYS A 103 11.08 3.57 4.75
C LYS A 103 12.55 3.52 4.32
N LYS A 104 13.40 2.74 5.00
CA LYS A 104 14.79 2.54 4.61
C LYS A 104 14.90 1.91 3.22
N GLU A 105 14.07 0.91 2.91
CA GLU A 105 14.01 0.31 1.58
C GLU A 105 13.67 1.32 0.51
N LEU A 106 12.74 2.23 0.78
CA LEU A 106 12.29 3.26 -0.15
C LEU A 106 13.26 4.46 -0.29
N CYS A 107 14.32 4.55 0.52
CA CYS A 107 15.34 5.59 0.38
C CYS A 107 16.32 5.31 -0.77
N ASN A 108 16.98 6.37 -1.26
CA ASN A 108 18.11 6.33 -2.21
C ASN A 108 17.79 5.63 -3.56
N LYS A 109 16.58 5.72 -4.04
CA LYS A 109 16.15 5.13 -5.30
C LYS A 109 15.11 5.98 -6.02
N LYS A 110 14.78 5.59 -7.25
CA LYS A 110 13.62 6.08 -7.99
C LYS A 110 12.35 5.52 -7.37
N LEU A 111 11.35 6.36 -7.18
CA LEU A 111 10.05 5.99 -6.65
C LEU A 111 8.91 6.47 -7.54
N PHE A 112 7.82 5.73 -7.52
CA PHE A 112 6.54 6.13 -8.10
C PHE A 112 5.61 6.53 -6.95
N VAL A 113 4.98 7.68 -7.07
CA VAL A 113 4.00 8.17 -6.10
C VAL A 113 2.68 8.33 -6.83
N VAL A 114 1.67 7.62 -6.35
CA VAL A 114 0.31 7.72 -6.90
C VAL A 114 -0.60 8.27 -5.82
N ASP A 115 -1.13 9.46 -6.06
CA ASP A 115 -2.18 10.09 -5.29
C ASP A 115 -3.52 9.75 -5.92
N ALA A 116 -4.44 9.19 -5.14
CA ALA A 116 -5.72 8.71 -5.66
C ALA A 116 -6.80 8.72 -4.58
N PHE A 117 -8.06 8.54 -4.99
CA PHE A 117 -9.19 8.45 -4.07
C PHE A 117 -9.74 7.02 -3.99
N CYS A 118 -10.00 6.57 -2.76
CA CYS A 118 -10.76 5.37 -2.47
C CYS A 118 -12.20 5.74 -2.13
N GLY A 119 -13.15 5.34 -2.98
CA GLY A 119 -14.56 5.70 -2.88
C GLY A 119 -14.97 6.80 -3.88
N ALA A 120 -16.17 6.68 -4.44
CA ALA A 120 -16.68 7.61 -5.47
C ALA A 120 -17.34 8.86 -4.87
N ASN A 121 -17.98 8.75 -3.70
CA ASN A 121 -18.65 9.87 -3.07
C ASN A 121 -17.64 10.81 -2.43
N LYS A 122 -17.63 12.08 -2.85
CA LYS A 122 -16.69 13.11 -2.39
C LYS A 122 -16.72 13.35 -0.89
N ASP A 123 -17.86 13.17 -0.22
CA ASP A 123 -18.01 13.42 1.21
C ASP A 123 -17.46 12.27 2.08
N THR A 124 -17.26 11.10 1.48
CA THR A 124 -16.86 9.88 2.23
C THR A 124 -15.63 9.18 1.67
N ARG A 125 -15.12 9.63 0.50
CA ARG A 125 -13.89 9.09 -0.10
C ARG A 125 -12.68 9.36 0.79
N MET A 126 -11.69 8.51 0.69
CA MET A 126 -10.41 8.67 1.36
C MET A 126 -9.34 9.04 0.33
N ALA A 127 -8.59 10.10 0.61
CA ALA A 127 -7.42 10.49 -0.17
C ALA A 127 -6.23 9.60 0.25
N VAL A 128 -5.64 8.89 -0.69
CA VAL A 128 -4.57 7.92 -0.42
C VAL A 128 -3.34 8.25 -1.24
N ARG A 129 -2.19 8.26 -0.59
CA ARG A 129 -0.88 8.34 -1.24
C ARG A 129 -0.21 6.98 -1.21
N PHE A 130 0.06 6.43 -2.38
CA PHE A 130 0.84 5.20 -2.55
C PHE A 130 2.27 5.57 -2.91
N ILE A 131 3.23 5.09 -2.13
CA ILE A 131 4.67 5.25 -2.37
C ILE A 131 5.21 3.86 -2.67
N VAL A 132 5.60 3.63 -3.92
CA VAL A 132 6.00 2.32 -4.44
C VAL A 132 7.31 2.40 -5.20
N GLU A 133 8.07 1.31 -5.18
CA GLU A 133 9.37 1.23 -5.85
C GLU A 133 9.32 0.54 -7.23
N VAL A 134 8.14 0.03 -7.64
CA VAL A 134 7.95 -0.76 -8.86
C VAL A 134 6.88 -0.14 -9.75
N ALA A 135 7.21 0.09 -11.02
CA ALA A 135 6.33 0.78 -11.97
C ALA A 135 4.99 0.08 -12.16
N TRP A 136 4.97 -1.24 -12.38
CA TRP A 136 3.72 -1.97 -12.59
C TRP A 136 2.82 -2.01 -11.33
N GLN A 137 3.39 -1.84 -10.13
CA GLN A 137 2.58 -1.68 -8.92
C GLN A 137 1.92 -0.30 -8.86
N ALA A 138 2.61 0.74 -9.35
CA ALA A 138 2.00 2.05 -9.55
C ALA A 138 0.90 1.98 -10.62
N HIS A 139 1.13 1.28 -11.73
CA HIS A 139 0.13 1.04 -12.76
C HIS A 139 -1.11 0.31 -12.19
N PHE A 140 -0.89 -0.71 -11.38
CA PHE A 140 -1.98 -1.44 -10.72
C PHE A 140 -2.86 -0.50 -9.87
N VAL A 141 -2.28 0.35 -9.02
CA VAL A 141 -3.10 1.27 -8.20
C VAL A 141 -3.77 2.36 -9.02
N THR A 142 -3.11 2.83 -10.09
CA THR A 142 -3.72 3.77 -11.04
C THR A 142 -5.00 3.20 -11.66
N ASN A 143 -5.03 1.90 -11.95
CA ASN A 143 -6.22 1.21 -12.45
C ASN A 143 -7.30 0.93 -11.38
N MET A 144 -6.89 0.80 -10.11
CA MET A 144 -7.79 0.33 -9.05
C MET A 144 -8.48 1.46 -8.28
N PHE A 145 -7.97 2.70 -8.36
CA PHE A 145 -8.44 3.84 -7.59
C PHE A 145 -8.85 5.00 -8.51
N ILE A 146 -9.65 5.91 -7.98
CA ILE A 146 -10.12 7.08 -8.73
C ILE A 146 -8.98 8.10 -8.80
N GLN A 147 -8.62 8.48 -10.02
CA GLN A 147 -7.59 9.46 -10.26
C GLN A 147 -8.10 10.88 -9.95
N PRO A 148 -7.34 11.70 -9.22
CA PRO A 148 -7.67 13.10 -8.98
C PRO A 148 -7.62 13.91 -10.29
N SER A 149 -8.41 14.96 -10.37
CA SER A 149 -8.23 15.98 -11.40
C SER A 149 -6.93 16.77 -11.17
N ALA A 150 -6.50 17.52 -12.19
CA ALA A 150 -5.32 18.37 -12.06
C ALA A 150 -5.46 19.40 -10.91
N GLU A 151 -6.64 19.98 -10.74
CA GLU A 151 -6.96 20.91 -9.65
C GLU A 151 -6.89 20.22 -8.27
N GLU A 152 -7.40 18.99 -8.15
CA GLU A 152 -7.35 18.22 -6.91
C GLU A 152 -5.92 17.82 -6.54
N LEU A 153 -5.05 17.60 -7.54
CA LEU A 153 -3.63 17.28 -7.32
C LEU A 153 -2.81 18.47 -6.82
N GLU A 154 -3.16 19.71 -7.19
CA GLU A 154 -2.41 20.91 -6.76
C GLU A 154 -2.37 21.06 -5.23
N ASN A 155 -3.43 20.63 -4.56
CA ASN A 155 -3.61 20.74 -3.11
C ASN A 155 -3.87 19.38 -2.46
N PHE A 156 -3.33 18.30 -3.03
CA PHE A 156 -3.60 16.96 -2.54
C PHE A 156 -2.90 16.71 -1.20
N GLU A 157 -3.69 16.52 -0.16
CA GLU A 157 -3.23 16.06 1.14
C GLU A 157 -3.84 14.68 1.42
N PRO A 158 -3.01 13.64 1.60
CA PRO A 158 -3.52 12.30 1.82
C PRO A 158 -4.08 12.13 3.24
N ASP A 159 -5.26 11.51 3.32
CA ASP A 159 -5.81 10.98 4.56
C ASP A 159 -5.05 9.73 5.02
N PHE A 160 -4.50 8.96 4.09
CA PHE A 160 -3.84 7.69 4.33
C PHE A 160 -2.60 7.52 3.46
N VAL A 161 -1.54 6.94 4.01
CA VAL A 161 -0.27 6.72 3.29
C VAL A 161 0.06 5.23 3.25
N VAL A 162 0.41 4.73 2.08
CA VAL A 162 0.84 3.34 1.86
C VAL A 162 2.31 3.31 1.44
N TYR A 163 3.13 2.64 2.24
CA TYR A 163 4.54 2.36 1.95
C TYR A 163 4.65 0.94 1.43
N ASN A 164 4.89 0.77 0.13
CA ASN A 164 5.04 -0.54 -0.49
C ASN A 164 6.51 -0.83 -0.81
N ALA A 165 7.15 -1.57 0.08
CA ALA A 165 8.56 -1.96 0.05
C ALA A 165 8.67 -3.46 -0.28
N SER A 166 8.31 -3.85 -1.51
CA SER A 166 8.24 -5.26 -1.93
C SER A 166 9.58 -5.98 -1.87
N LYS A 167 10.69 -5.25 -1.99
CA LYS A 167 12.05 -5.80 -1.98
C LYS A 167 12.60 -6.02 -0.56
N ALA A 168 12.07 -5.33 0.45
CA ALA A 168 12.47 -5.52 1.84
C ALA A 168 12.00 -6.87 2.39
N LYS A 169 12.67 -7.34 3.44
CA LYS A 169 12.31 -8.55 4.19
C LYS A 169 12.46 -8.31 5.67
N VAL A 170 11.55 -8.85 6.48
CA VAL A 170 11.67 -8.83 7.94
C VAL A 170 12.47 -10.05 8.39
N GLU A 171 13.81 -9.98 8.31
CA GLU A 171 14.68 -11.12 8.59
C GLU A 171 14.52 -11.66 10.02
N ASN A 172 14.32 -10.76 10.99
CA ASN A 172 14.14 -11.09 12.40
C ASN A 172 12.65 -11.28 12.80
N TYR A 173 11.81 -11.72 11.87
CA TYR A 173 10.36 -11.83 12.07
C TYR A 173 9.96 -12.64 13.31
N LYS A 174 10.72 -13.71 13.65
CA LYS A 174 10.43 -14.54 14.83
C LYS A 174 10.59 -13.77 16.13
N GLU A 175 11.61 -12.92 16.24
CA GLU A 175 11.88 -12.09 17.40
C GLU A 175 10.79 -11.02 17.59
N LEU A 176 10.24 -10.53 16.47
CA LEU A 176 9.14 -9.58 16.43
C LEU A 176 7.76 -10.23 16.61
N GLY A 177 7.70 -11.56 16.71
CA GLY A 177 6.44 -12.30 16.83
C GLY A 177 5.60 -12.32 15.55
N LEU A 178 6.22 -12.14 14.38
CA LEU A 178 5.57 -12.22 13.08
C LEU A 178 5.58 -13.65 12.53
N ASN A 179 4.65 -13.92 11.61
CA ASN A 179 4.47 -15.26 11.02
C ASN A 179 5.59 -15.61 10.03
N SER A 180 6.06 -14.64 9.26
CA SER A 180 7.09 -14.83 8.23
C SER A 180 7.90 -13.54 7.98
N GLU A 181 8.84 -13.58 7.03
CA GLU A 181 9.58 -12.40 6.54
C GLU A 181 8.68 -11.37 5.84
N THR A 182 7.43 -11.73 5.56
CA THR A 182 6.42 -10.86 4.94
C THR A 182 5.60 -10.16 6.01
N CYS A 183 5.31 -8.88 5.79
CA CYS A 183 4.49 -8.10 6.71
C CYS A 183 3.59 -7.14 5.94
N VAL A 184 2.29 -7.24 6.20
CA VAL A 184 1.28 -6.29 5.71
C VAL A 184 0.59 -5.70 6.94
N ALA A 185 1.05 -4.56 7.39
CA ALA A 185 0.64 -3.96 8.65
C ALA A 185 -0.09 -2.64 8.46
N PHE A 186 -1.08 -2.39 9.31
CA PHE A 186 -1.89 -1.18 9.32
C PHE A 186 -1.80 -0.50 10.69
N ASN A 187 -1.57 0.79 10.68
CA ASN A 187 -1.81 1.64 11.84
C ASN A 187 -3.02 2.54 11.55
N ILE A 188 -4.13 2.22 12.18
CA ILE A 188 -5.41 2.91 11.98
C ILE A 188 -5.33 4.34 12.53
N THR A 189 -4.63 4.53 13.63
CA THR A 189 -4.51 5.82 14.32
C THR A 189 -3.66 6.79 13.52
N SER A 190 -2.48 6.36 13.04
CA SER A 190 -1.62 7.18 12.18
C SER A 190 -2.05 7.18 10.70
N LYS A 191 -3.02 6.35 10.33
CA LYS A 191 -3.53 6.19 8.96
C LYS A 191 -2.44 5.83 7.97
N GLU A 192 -1.74 4.75 8.26
CA GLU A 192 -0.61 4.26 7.47
C GLU A 192 -0.70 2.75 7.24
N GLN A 193 -0.22 2.31 6.09
CA GLN A 193 0.00 0.90 5.76
C GLN A 193 1.45 0.67 5.34
N VAL A 194 2.01 -0.43 5.80
CA VAL A 194 3.32 -0.93 5.37
C VAL A 194 3.13 -2.28 4.70
N ILE A 195 3.77 -2.48 3.54
CA ILE A 195 3.78 -3.74 2.80
C ILE A 195 5.23 -4.12 2.54
N ILE A 196 5.64 -5.29 3.04
CA ILE A 196 7.02 -5.80 2.96
C ILE A 196 7.01 -7.21 2.40
N ASN A 197 7.97 -7.53 1.49
CA ASN A 197 8.25 -8.86 0.94
C ASN A 197 7.08 -9.52 0.22
N THR A 198 6.16 -8.76 -0.32
CA THR A 198 5.14 -9.26 -1.26
C THR A 198 5.03 -8.34 -2.46
N TRP A 199 4.98 -8.94 -3.64
CA TRP A 199 4.84 -8.24 -4.91
C TRP A 199 3.38 -8.17 -5.37
N TYR A 200 2.48 -8.83 -4.65
CA TYR A 200 1.07 -8.88 -5.00
C TYR A 200 0.39 -7.51 -4.79
N GLY A 201 0.10 -6.80 -5.89
CA GLY A 201 -0.49 -5.46 -5.87
C GLY A 201 -1.83 -5.36 -5.13
N GLY A 202 -2.56 -6.48 -5.05
CA GLY A 202 -3.84 -6.55 -4.35
C GLY A 202 -3.77 -6.27 -2.84
N GLU A 203 -2.59 -6.29 -2.21
CA GLU A 203 -2.43 -5.87 -0.82
C GLU A 203 -2.74 -4.37 -0.65
N MET A 204 -2.31 -3.52 -1.58
CA MET A 204 -2.64 -2.10 -1.57
C MET A 204 -4.15 -1.87 -1.76
N LYS A 205 -4.75 -2.51 -2.77
CA LYS A 205 -6.19 -2.36 -3.08
C LYS A 205 -7.06 -2.85 -1.93
N LYS A 206 -6.81 -4.07 -1.46
CA LYS A 206 -7.61 -4.68 -0.39
C LYS A 206 -7.31 -4.08 0.98
N GLY A 207 -6.12 -3.52 1.17
CA GLY A 207 -5.79 -2.73 2.34
C GLY A 207 -6.72 -1.53 2.49
N MET A 208 -6.85 -0.73 1.44
CA MET A 208 -7.75 0.43 1.46
C MET A 208 -9.23 0.03 1.55
N PHE A 209 -9.62 -1.07 0.90
CA PHE A 209 -10.93 -1.64 1.11
C PHE A 209 -11.20 -1.99 2.59
N SER A 210 -10.23 -2.59 3.28
CA SER A 210 -10.35 -2.88 4.72
C SER A 210 -10.46 -1.60 5.55
N MET A 211 -9.71 -0.54 5.20
CA MET A 211 -9.79 0.75 5.90
C MET A 211 -11.15 1.43 5.69
N MET A 212 -11.71 1.38 4.48
CA MET A 212 -13.06 1.89 4.23
C MET A 212 -14.11 1.12 5.06
N ASN A 213 -13.99 -0.22 5.15
CA ASN A 213 -14.86 -1.05 5.98
C ASN A 213 -14.68 -0.80 7.49
N TYR A 214 -13.58 -0.23 7.91
CA TYR A 214 -13.36 0.20 9.28
C TYR A 214 -13.93 1.60 9.54
N TYR A 215 -13.55 2.60 8.73
CA TYR A 215 -13.91 4.00 9.02
C TYR A 215 -15.36 4.36 8.68
N LEU A 216 -15.96 3.81 7.63
CA LEU A 216 -17.33 4.17 7.24
C LEU A 216 -18.37 3.74 8.26
N PRO A 217 -18.35 2.51 8.81
CA PRO A 217 -19.29 2.12 9.86
C PRO A 217 -19.21 2.98 11.12
N LEU A 218 -18.00 3.45 11.50
CA LEU A 218 -17.82 4.38 12.62
C LEU A 218 -18.50 5.74 12.38
N LYS A 219 -18.74 6.09 11.11
CA LYS A 219 -19.50 7.29 10.69
C LYS A 219 -21.00 7.00 10.47
N GLY A 220 -21.47 5.80 10.79
CA GLY A 220 -22.86 5.38 10.55
C GLY A 220 -23.16 5.07 9.08
N ILE A 221 -22.14 4.84 8.24
CA ILE A 221 -22.29 4.57 6.81
C ILE A 221 -22.03 3.08 6.57
N ALA A 222 -22.97 2.40 5.91
CA ALA A 222 -22.79 1.01 5.53
C ALA A 222 -21.68 0.87 4.50
N SER A 223 -20.77 -0.09 4.72
CA SER A 223 -19.74 -0.48 3.78
C SER A 223 -19.83 -1.98 3.53
N MET A 224 -19.78 -2.41 2.26
CA MET A 224 -19.91 -3.81 1.92
C MET A 224 -19.12 -4.15 0.65
N HIS A 225 -18.74 -5.42 0.53
CA HIS A 225 -18.18 -5.98 -0.68
C HIS A 225 -19.29 -6.57 -1.51
N CYS A 226 -19.71 -5.87 -2.56
CA CYS A 226 -20.82 -6.29 -3.43
C CYS A 226 -20.57 -5.90 -4.88
N SER A 227 -21.36 -6.48 -5.78
CA SER A 227 -21.58 -5.94 -7.13
C SER A 227 -22.73 -4.94 -7.07
N ALA A 228 -22.59 -3.83 -7.77
CA ALA A 228 -23.62 -2.79 -7.90
C ALA A 228 -24.40 -2.97 -9.20
#